data_ee9888000d681dbc621fe114904b14dd
#
_entry.id   ee9888000d681dbc621fe114904b14dd
#
_cell.length_a   1.000
_cell.length_b   1.000
_cell.length_c   1.000
_cell.angle_alpha   90.00
_cell.angle_beta   90.00
_cell.angle_gamma   90.00
#
_symmetry.space_group_name_H-M   'P 1'
#
loop_
_entity.id
_entity.type
_entity.pdbx_description
1 polymer ?
#
loop_
_entity_poly.entity_id
_entity_poly.type
_entity_poly.pdbx_seq_one_letter_code
_entity_poly.pdbx_strand_id
1 'polypeptide(L)'
;LRRQRQMCIRDRYLERRAMKLKNLFICKNTEASIEFIEGFKPDIVVNATGSVPLLPNIPGLKENLEAGNVSTIFDLVDHVDSYPEDLSGKKVVVIGGGNVGLDVVEFFVPRKADVTIVEQKAHFGENLDFITKTGSIEFMNKNKVNQYPNASLLEVKDHSFIVRHDYKDLELDFDYGFVCLGMQSATPSLQELYNHFIYEGVEVLNIGDSAQTRRIIEGVKEGRDILVALERQDFI
;
A
#
# COMPACT_ATOMS: atom_id res chain seq x y z
N LEU A 1 -2.78 -6.20 14.54
CA LEU A 1 -2.58 -5.29 15.71
C LEU A 1 -1.14 -5.27 16.25
N ARG A 2 -0.44 -6.41 16.33
CA ARG A 2 0.96 -6.42 16.79
C ARG A 2 1.92 -5.77 15.77
N ARG A 3 1.75 -6.02 14.47
CA ARG A 3 2.59 -5.43 13.40
C ARG A 3 2.37 -3.93 13.26
N GLN A 4 1.13 -3.47 13.24
CA GLN A 4 0.80 -2.03 13.24
C GLN A 4 1.38 -1.31 14.48
N ARG A 5 1.31 -1.92 15.66
CA ARG A 5 1.93 -1.37 16.87
C ARG A 5 3.45 -1.21 16.75
N GLN A 6 4.13 -2.18 16.13
CA GLN A 6 5.58 -2.09 15.92
C GLN A 6 5.95 -1.02 14.90
N MET A 7 5.17 -0.87 13.82
CA MET A 7 5.35 0.21 12.84
C MET A 7 5.12 1.57 13.50
N CYS A 8 4.04 1.78 14.23
CA CYS A 8 3.78 3.04 14.94
C CYS A 8 4.88 3.40 15.96
N ILE A 9 5.49 2.42 16.65
CA ILE A 9 6.60 2.67 17.56
C ILE A 9 7.82 3.17 16.79
N ARG A 10 8.13 2.58 15.64
CA ARG A 10 9.23 2.98 14.78
C ARG A 10 9.02 4.37 14.21
N ASP A 11 7.81 4.65 13.70
CA ASP A 11 7.46 5.93 13.10
C ASP A 11 7.58 7.05 14.13
N ARG A 12 7.02 6.89 15.33
CA ARG A 12 7.19 7.84 16.44
C ARG A 12 8.63 8.02 16.86
N TYR A 13 9.44 6.98 16.79
CA TYR A 13 10.88 7.08 17.09
C TYR A 13 11.60 7.92 16.03
N LEU A 14 11.35 7.67 14.74
CA LEU A 14 11.94 8.43 13.64
C LEU A 14 11.47 9.89 13.65
N GLU A 15 10.18 10.14 13.85
CA GLU A 15 9.62 11.49 13.98
C GLU A 15 10.30 12.26 15.13
N ARG A 16 10.42 11.66 16.32
CA ARG A 16 11.10 12.29 17.46
C ARG A 16 12.58 12.57 17.20
N ARG A 17 13.24 11.73 16.43
CA ARG A 17 14.64 11.97 16.00
C ARG A 17 14.70 13.13 15.01
N ALA A 18 13.84 13.14 14.02
CA ALA A 18 13.76 14.19 13.02
C ALA A 18 13.54 15.57 13.69
N MET A 19 12.58 15.66 14.62
CA MET A 19 12.30 16.90 15.36
C MET A 19 13.47 17.43 16.21
N LYS A 20 14.49 16.63 16.49
CA LYS A 20 15.69 17.08 17.22
C LYS A 20 16.76 17.71 16.31
N LEU A 21 16.61 17.57 15.00
CA LEU A 21 17.56 18.12 14.03
C LEU A 21 17.28 19.61 13.82
N LYS A 22 18.27 20.46 14.10
CA LYS A 22 18.12 21.93 13.96
C LYS A 22 18.11 22.40 12.50
N ASN A 23 18.62 21.59 11.60
CA ASN A 23 18.75 21.85 10.17
C ASN A 23 17.67 21.15 9.34
N LEU A 24 16.63 20.59 9.97
CA LEU A 24 15.50 19.95 9.31
C LEU A 24 14.24 20.81 9.48
N PHE A 25 13.61 21.16 8.36
CA PHE A 25 12.32 21.81 8.31
C PHE A 25 11.27 20.83 7.80
N ILE A 26 10.17 20.69 8.55
CA ILE A 26 9.07 19.80 8.19
C ILE A 26 7.84 20.65 7.89
N CYS A 27 7.43 20.70 6.63
CA CYS A 27 6.22 21.39 6.19
C CYS A 27 5.08 20.36 6.07
N LYS A 28 4.20 20.32 7.07
CA LYS A 28 3.01 19.46 7.05
C LYS A 28 1.85 20.18 6.35
N ASN A 29 0.93 19.40 5.77
CA ASN A 29 -0.24 19.90 5.04
C ASN A 29 0.15 20.89 3.93
N THR A 30 1.28 20.63 3.27
CA THR A 30 1.84 21.49 2.23
C THR A 30 2.12 20.63 1.01
N GLU A 31 1.55 20.99 -0.12
CA GLU A 31 1.89 20.39 -1.40
C GLU A 31 3.25 20.92 -1.85
N ALA A 32 4.14 19.99 -2.22
CA ALA A 32 5.46 20.33 -2.76
C ALA A 32 5.35 20.61 -4.27
N SER A 33 4.72 21.74 -4.62
CA SER A 33 4.70 22.21 -6.01
C SER A 33 6.10 22.63 -6.48
N ILE A 34 6.31 22.72 -7.78
CA ILE A 34 7.59 23.14 -8.35
C ILE A 34 8.00 24.51 -7.80
N GLU A 35 7.08 25.47 -7.78
CA GLU A 35 7.33 26.82 -7.26
C GLU A 35 7.69 26.82 -5.77
N PHE A 36 7.06 25.93 -4.99
CA PHE A 36 7.38 25.78 -3.57
C PHE A 36 8.79 25.24 -3.38
N ILE A 37 9.18 24.22 -4.18
CA ILE A 37 10.53 23.63 -4.14
C ILE A 37 11.60 24.66 -4.58
N GLU A 38 11.36 25.40 -5.66
CA GLU A 38 12.26 26.46 -6.16
C GLU A 38 12.54 27.53 -5.10
N GLY A 39 11.52 27.85 -4.28
CA GLY A 39 11.66 28.82 -3.19
C GLY A 39 12.76 28.48 -2.18
N PHE A 40 13.13 27.21 -2.06
CA PHE A 40 14.25 26.74 -1.23
C PHE A 40 15.60 26.77 -1.93
N LYS A 41 15.64 26.94 -3.25
CA LYS A 41 16.86 26.87 -4.08
C LYS A 41 17.69 25.61 -3.76
N PRO A 42 17.11 24.42 -3.93
CA PRO A 42 17.78 23.18 -3.54
C PRO A 42 18.93 22.86 -4.46
N ASP A 43 19.98 22.25 -3.91
CA ASP A 43 21.05 21.62 -4.69
C ASP A 43 20.58 20.24 -5.19
N ILE A 44 19.69 19.58 -4.43
CA ILE A 44 19.17 18.25 -4.72
C ILE A 44 17.69 18.18 -4.33
N VAL A 45 16.89 17.55 -5.16
CA VAL A 45 15.49 17.20 -4.88
C VAL A 45 15.37 15.69 -4.72
N VAL A 46 14.82 15.24 -3.61
CA VAL A 46 14.58 13.82 -3.35
C VAL A 46 13.08 13.53 -3.36
N ASN A 47 12.63 12.81 -4.38
CA ASN A 47 11.25 12.34 -4.46
C ASN A 47 11.08 11.03 -3.66
N ALA A 48 10.28 11.08 -2.61
CA ALA A 48 9.92 9.94 -1.78
C ALA A 48 8.39 9.90 -1.53
N THR A 49 7.59 10.25 -2.54
CA THR A 49 6.13 10.41 -2.46
C THR A 49 5.37 9.09 -2.31
N GLY A 50 6.09 7.95 -2.38
CA GLY A 50 5.51 6.64 -2.10
C GLY A 50 4.74 6.03 -3.27
N SER A 51 3.69 5.31 -2.95
CA SER A 51 2.90 4.53 -3.92
C SER A 51 1.40 4.71 -3.69
N VAL A 52 0.63 4.37 -4.71
CA VAL A 52 -0.84 4.37 -4.70
C VAL A 52 -1.35 2.97 -5.04
N PRO A 53 -2.60 2.62 -4.72
CA PRO A 53 -3.18 1.35 -5.12
C PRO A 53 -3.15 1.15 -6.64
N LEU A 54 -2.79 -0.06 -7.06
CA LEU A 54 -2.93 -0.46 -8.45
C LEU A 54 -4.40 -0.76 -8.72
N LEU A 55 -5.03 0.05 -9.57
CA LEU A 55 -6.43 -0.07 -9.95
C LEU A 55 -6.52 -0.37 -11.45
N PRO A 56 -6.55 -1.64 -11.84
CA PRO A 56 -6.70 -2.02 -13.25
C PRO A 56 -8.11 -1.65 -13.76
N ASN A 57 -8.24 -1.57 -15.08
CA ASN A 57 -9.51 -1.27 -15.72
C ASN A 57 -10.45 -2.50 -15.68
N ILE A 58 -11.08 -2.72 -14.53
CA ILE A 58 -12.08 -3.77 -14.30
C ILE A 58 -13.45 -3.11 -14.26
N PRO A 59 -14.46 -3.65 -14.96
CA PRO A 59 -15.82 -3.12 -14.94
C PRO A 59 -16.34 -2.88 -13.53
N GLY A 60 -16.86 -1.68 -13.26
CA GLY A 60 -17.43 -1.28 -11.99
C GLY A 60 -16.43 -0.97 -10.87
N LEU A 61 -15.13 -1.21 -11.06
CA LEU A 61 -14.14 -1.01 -9.98
C LEU A 61 -14.02 0.47 -9.58
N LYS A 62 -13.84 1.33 -10.55
CA LYS A 62 -13.65 2.77 -10.30
C LYS A 62 -14.90 3.39 -9.70
N GLU A 63 -16.05 3.10 -10.30
CA GLU A 63 -17.36 3.61 -9.89
C GLU A 63 -17.70 3.21 -8.45
N ASN A 64 -17.41 1.96 -8.07
CA ASN A 64 -17.71 1.45 -6.73
C ASN A 64 -16.71 1.92 -5.68
N LEU A 65 -15.46 2.21 -6.05
CA LEU A 65 -14.50 2.89 -5.18
C LEU A 65 -14.93 4.35 -4.91
N GLU A 66 -15.29 5.09 -5.95
CA GLU A 66 -15.77 6.48 -5.84
C GLU A 66 -17.07 6.58 -5.03
N ALA A 67 -17.94 5.59 -5.15
CA ALA A 67 -19.19 5.50 -4.38
C ALA A 67 -18.97 5.03 -2.93
N GLY A 68 -17.78 4.52 -2.57
CA GLY A 68 -17.49 3.99 -1.25
C GLY A 68 -18.09 2.60 -0.98
N ASN A 69 -18.55 1.88 -2.01
CA ASN A 69 -19.09 0.52 -1.90
C ASN A 69 -17.98 -0.51 -1.66
N VAL A 70 -16.80 -0.27 -2.21
CA VAL A 70 -15.59 -1.05 -1.97
C VAL A 70 -14.45 -0.16 -1.49
N SER A 71 -13.48 -0.73 -0.81
CA SER A 71 -12.40 -0.03 -0.15
C SER A 71 -11.04 -0.55 -0.57
N THR A 72 -10.02 0.27 -0.42
CA THR A 72 -8.61 -0.09 -0.51
C THR A 72 -8.01 -0.27 0.89
N ILE A 73 -6.74 -0.62 0.97
CA ILE A 73 -6.02 -0.67 2.25
C ILE A 73 -5.91 0.70 2.93
N PHE A 74 -5.84 1.79 2.16
CA PHE A 74 -5.77 3.15 2.71
C PHE A 74 -7.07 3.50 3.43
N ASP A 75 -8.21 3.18 2.84
CA ASP A 75 -9.52 3.38 3.47
C ASP A 75 -9.63 2.62 4.78
N LEU A 76 -9.10 1.37 4.83
CA LEU A 76 -9.05 0.59 6.06
C LEU A 76 -8.17 1.24 7.13
N VAL A 77 -6.98 1.72 6.75
CA VAL A 77 -6.03 2.32 7.70
C VAL A 77 -6.55 3.64 8.24
N ASP A 78 -7.15 4.47 7.40
CA ASP A 78 -7.70 5.78 7.78
C ASP A 78 -8.92 5.66 8.69
N HIS A 79 -9.67 4.56 8.58
CA HIS A 79 -10.91 4.32 9.34
C HIS A 79 -10.83 3.11 10.28
N VAL A 80 -9.62 2.70 10.67
CA VAL A 80 -9.40 1.47 11.48
C VAL A 80 -10.22 1.44 12.76
N ASP A 81 -10.38 2.59 13.41
CA ASP A 81 -11.13 2.72 14.68
C ASP A 81 -12.64 2.79 14.49
N SER A 82 -13.13 2.94 13.24
CA SER A 82 -14.56 2.99 12.93
C SER A 82 -15.20 1.60 12.78
N TYR A 83 -14.40 0.57 12.58
CA TYR A 83 -14.91 -0.80 12.43
C TYR A 83 -15.31 -1.40 13.78
N PRO A 84 -16.50 -2.01 13.88
CA PRO A 84 -16.94 -2.68 15.11
C PRO A 84 -15.97 -3.76 15.57
N GLU A 85 -15.86 -3.94 16.87
CA GLU A 85 -15.08 -5.03 17.50
C GLU A 85 -15.66 -6.42 17.19
N ASP A 86 -16.98 -6.54 17.02
CA ASP A 86 -17.69 -7.76 16.67
C ASP A 86 -18.42 -7.57 15.33
N LEU A 87 -18.02 -8.34 14.35
CA LEU A 87 -18.59 -8.38 13.00
C LEU A 87 -19.20 -9.76 12.69
N SER A 88 -19.71 -10.45 13.72
CA SER A 88 -20.38 -11.75 13.57
C SER A 88 -21.54 -11.64 12.57
N GLY A 89 -21.56 -12.53 11.57
CA GLY A 89 -22.56 -12.55 10.51
C GLY A 89 -22.32 -11.56 9.39
N LYS A 90 -21.24 -10.76 9.43
CA LYS A 90 -20.82 -9.88 8.35
C LYS A 90 -19.87 -10.59 7.41
N LYS A 91 -20.10 -10.43 6.12
CA LYS A 91 -19.27 -10.98 5.06
C LYS A 91 -18.20 -9.95 4.64
N VAL A 92 -16.95 -10.36 4.65
CA VAL A 92 -15.83 -9.57 4.15
C VAL A 92 -15.20 -10.30 2.98
N VAL A 93 -15.13 -9.66 1.82
CA VAL A 93 -14.47 -10.24 0.66
C VAL A 93 -13.25 -9.40 0.29
N VAL A 94 -12.10 -10.08 0.19
CA VAL A 94 -10.81 -9.47 -0.12
C VAL A 94 -10.31 -9.98 -1.47
N ILE A 95 -10.14 -9.07 -2.42
CA ILE A 95 -9.58 -9.38 -3.74
C ILE A 95 -8.10 -9.05 -3.76
N GLY A 96 -7.26 -10.07 -3.94
CA GLY A 96 -5.81 -10.01 -3.90
C GLY A 96 -5.24 -10.65 -2.64
N GLY A 97 -4.51 -11.74 -2.80
CA GLY A 97 -3.91 -12.54 -1.73
C GLY A 97 -2.43 -12.24 -1.49
N GLY A 98 -1.97 -11.05 -1.86
CA GLY A 98 -0.64 -10.55 -1.52
C GLY A 98 -0.54 -10.10 -0.05
N ASN A 99 0.58 -9.47 0.31
CA ASN A 99 0.83 -9.01 1.68
C ASN A 99 -0.31 -8.12 2.21
N VAL A 100 -0.75 -7.16 1.40
CA VAL A 100 -1.81 -6.21 1.77
C VAL A 100 -3.14 -6.90 2.01
N GLY A 101 -3.56 -7.82 1.12
CA GLY A 101 -4.81 -8.57 1.31
C GLY A 101 -4.77 -9.48 2.53
N LEU A 102 -3.63 -10.08 2.84
CA LEU A 102 -3.45 -10.88 4.06
C LEU A 102 -3.53 -10.02 5.33
N ASP A 103 -3.02 -8.79 5.31
CA ASP A 103 -3.17 -7.85 6.43
C ASP A 103 -4.66 -7.48 6.66
N VAL A 104 -5.45 -7.32 5.59
CA VAL A 104 -6.91 -7.12 5.68
C VAL A 104 -7.59 -8.34 6.31
N VAL A 105 -7.24 -9.57 5.89
CA VAL A 105 -7.76 -10.79 6.49
C VAL A 105 -7.41 -10.88 7.98
N GLU A 106 -6.14 -10.59 8.34
CA GLU A 106 -5.69 -10.58 9.75
C GLU A 106 -6.41 -9.52 10.60
N PHE A 107 -6.93 -8.45 9.98
CA PHE A 107 -7.72 -7.43 10.67
C PHE A 107 -9.16 -7.89 10.97
N PHE A 108 -9.83 -8.55 10.01
CA PHE A 108 -11.25 -8.87 10.12
C PHE A 108 -11.54 -10.20 10.81
N VAL A 109 -10.66 -11.20 10.67
CA VAL A 109 -10.84 -12.53 11.30
C VAL A 109 -10.99 -12.46 12.83
N PRO A 110 -10.16 -11.72 13.59
CA PRO A 110 -10.36 -11.59 15.05
C PRO A 110 -11.66 -10.89 15.44
N ARG A 111 -12.27 -10.15 14.52
CA ARG A 111 -13.57 -9.49 14.68
C ARG A 111 -14.75 -10.40 14.35
N LYS A 112 -14.48 -11.69 14.10
CA LYS A 112 -15.48 -12.74 13.82
C LYS A 112 -16.27 -12.55 12.51
N ALA A 113 -15.76 -11.76 11.57
CA ALA A 113 -16.33 -11.67 10.23
C ALA A 113 -16.19 -13.01 9.49
N ASP A 114 -17.13 -13.29 8.58
CA ASP A 114 -17.01 -14.37 7.58
C ASP A 114 -16.13 -13.85 6.43
N VAL A 115 -14.86 -14.24 6.45
CA VAL A 115 -13.85 -13.69 5.53
C VAL A 115 -13.62 -14.62 4.35
N THR A 116 -13.68 -14.06 3.16
CA THR A 116 -13.33 -14.70 1.90
C THR A 116 -12.16 -13.96 1.26
N ILE A 117 -11.14 -14.69 0.79
CA ILE A 117 -10.01 -14.12 0.05
C ILE A 117 -9.87 -14.77 -1.32
N VAL A 118 -9.66 -13.93 -2.34
CA VAL A 118 -9.53 -14.31 -3.74
C VAL A 118 -8.13 -13.94 -4.23
N GLU A 119 -7.45 -14.85 -4.89
CA GLU A 119 -6.11 -14.62 -5.45
C GLU A 119 -6.03 -15.18 -6.88
N GLN A 120 -5.54 -14.35 -7.81
CA GLN A 120 -5.37 -14.73 -9.22
C GLN A 120 -4.30 -15.80 -9.39
N LYS A 121 -3.28 -15.79 -8.55
CA LYS A 121 -2.19 -16.76 -8.57
C LYS A 121 -2.56 -18.04 -7.82
N ALA A 122 -1.76 -19.08 -8.06
CA ALA A 122 -1.95 -20.38 -7.42
C ALA A 122 -1.71 -20.35 -5.89
N HIS A 123 -0.97 -19.36 -5.40
CA HIS A 123 -0.58 -19.31 -3.99
C HIS A 123 -0.78 -17.91 -3.41
N PHE A 124 -1.30 -17.85 -2.19
CA PHE A 124 -1.33 -16.63 -1.38
C PHE A 124 0.08 -16.28 -0.90
N GLY A 125 0.36 -14.98 -0.78
CA GLY A 125 1.60 -14.49 -0.21
C GLY A 125 2.86 -14.88 -0.98
N GLU A 126 2.84 -14.95 -2.31
CA GLU A 126 4.02 -15.37 -3.10
C GLU A 126 5.27 -14.53 -2.86
N ASN A 127 5.10 -13.24 -2.59
CA ASN A 127 6.21 -12.31 -2.35
C ASN A 127 6.63 -12.22 -0.88
N LEU A 128 6.03 -13.03 0.00
CA LEU A 128 6.40 -13.09 1.41
C LEU A 128 7.57 -14.07 1.64
N ASP A 129 8.33 -13.80 2.70
CA ASP A 129 9.27 -14.79 3.19
C ASP A 129 8.54 -16.05 3.69
N PHE A 130 9.26 -17.15 3.70
CA PHE A 130 8.69 -18.48 4.00
C PHE A 130 7.98 -18.53 5.36
N ILE A 131 8.55 -17.90 6.40
CA ILE A 131 7.99 -17.93 7.76
C ILE A 131 6.68 -17.16 7.82
N THR A 132 6.66 -15.95 7.26
CA THR A 132 5.48 -15.10 7.21
C THR A 132 4.38 -15.76 6.38
N LYS A 133 4.71 -16.28 5.20
CA LYS A 133 3.77 -16.98 4.32
C LYS A 133 3.12 -18.19 5.03
N THR A 134 3.93 -19.05 5.64
CA THR A 134 3.44 -20.23 6.37
C THR A 134 2.50 -19.81 7.50
N GLY A 135 2.91 -18.82 8.30
CA GLY A 135 2.08 -18.33 9.40
C GLY A 135 0.73 -17.75 8.95
N SER A 136 0.69 -17.00 7.84
CA SER A 136 -0.57 -16.45 7.31
C SER A 136 -1.49 -17.55 6.76
N ILE A 137 -0.93 -18.56 6.08
CA ILE A 137 -1.72 -19.71 5.60
C ILE A 137 -2.28 -20.52 6.77
N GLU A 138 -1.47 -20.84 7.77
CA GLU A 138 -1.93 -21.53 8.98
C GLU A 138 -3.02 -20.72 9.71
N PHE A 139 -2.86 -19.41 9.81
CA PHE A 139 -3.86 -18.52 10.40
C PHE A 139 -5.19 -18.58 9.64
N MET A 140 -5.16 -18.49 8.31
CA MET A 140 -6.37 -18.58 7.49
C MET A 140 -7.06 -19.95 7.63
N ASN A 141 -6.30 -21.05 7.60
CA ASN A 141 -6.83 -22.41 7.73
C ASN A 141 -7.46 -22.62 9.12
N LYS A 142 -6.77 -22.21 10.18
CA LYS A 142 -7.25 -22.31 11.57
C LYS A 142 -8.56 -21.57 11.79
N ASN A 143 -8.72 -20.44 11.14
CA ASN A 143 -9.89 -19.57 11.28
C ASN A 143 -10.94 -19.79 10.18
N LYS A 144 -10.78 -20.83 9.36
CA LYS A 144 -11.74 -21.23 8.32
C LYS A 144 -12.06 -20.10 7.32
N VAL A 145 -11.06 -19.30 6.96
CA VAL A 145 -11.19 -18.30 5.91
C VAL A 145 -11.49 -18.99 4.58
N ASN A 146 -12.49 -18.53 3.85
CA ASN A 146 -12.81 -19.04 2.52
C ASN A 146 -11.74 -18.58 1.53
N GLN A 147 -11.09 -19.53 0.86
CA GLN A 147 -9.91 -19.26 0.03
C GLN A 147 -10.16 -19.68 -1.42
N TYR A 148 -10.01 -18.73 -2.35
CA TYR A 148 -10.13 -18.95 -3.79
C TYR A 148 -8.80 -18.60 -4.49
N PRO A 149 -7.80 -19.53 -4.53
CA PRO A 149 -6.63 -19.37 -5.38
C PRO A 149 -7.01 -19.62 -6.85
N ASN A 150 -6.18 -19.16 -7.79
CA ASN A 150 -6.46 -19.25 -9.24
C ASN A 150 -7.80 -18.61 -9.63
N ALA A 151 -8.22 -17.57 -8.93
CA ALA A 151 -9.48 -16.90 -9.18
C ALA A 151 -9.24 -15.43 -9.54
N SER A 152 -9.86 -14.96 -10.63
CA SER A 152 -9.68 -13.62 -11.16
C SER A 152 -10.93 -12.79 -10.99
N LEU A 153 -10.78 -11.54 -10.53
CA LEU A 153 -11.86 -10.56 -10.51
C LEU A 153 -12.24 -10.17 -11.94
N LEU A 154 -13.53 -10.23 -12.25
CA LEU A 154 -14.09 -9.86 -13.57
C LEU A 154 -14.86 -8.56 -13.53
N GLU A 155 -15.63 -8.33 -12.47
CA GLU A 155 -16.54 -7.20 -12.33
C GLU A 155 -16.71 -6.86 -10.84
N VAL A 156 -16.93 -5.59 -10.55
CA VAL A 156 -17.30 -5.08 -9.23
C VAL A 156 -18.70 -4.51 -9.29
N LYS A 157 -19.58 -4.99 -8.42
CA LYS A 157 -20.93 -4.45 -8.22
C LYS A 157 -21.03 -3.80 -6.84
N ASP A 158 -22.14 -3.15 -6.55
CA ASP A 158 -22.35 -2.38 -5.33
C ASP A 158 -22.07 -3.19 -4.04
N HIS A 159 -22.47 -4.47 -4.04
CA HIS A 159 -22.35 -5.36 -2.87
C HIS A 159 -21.86 -6.77 -3.21
N SER A 160 -21.28 -6.95 -4.40
CA SER A 160 -20.71 -8.24 -4.79
C SER A 160 -19.51 -8.09 -5.73
N PHE A 161 -18.65 -9.10 -5.73
CA PHE A 161 -17.62 -9.30 -6.73
C PHE A 161 -17.97 -10.47 -7.63
N ILE A 162 -17.85 -10.30 -8.94
CA ILE A 162 -17.90 -11.41 -9.89
C ILE A 162 -16.47 -11.90 -10.10
N VAL A 163 -16.22 -13.13 -9.75
CA VAL A 163 -14.89 -13.75 -9.89
C VAL A 163 -14.97 -15.01 -10.74
N ARG A 164 -13.94 -15.27 -11.53
CA ARG A 164 -13.80 -16.52 -12.28
C ARG A 164 -12.89 -17.47 -11.53
N HIS A 165 -13.42 -18.64 -11.15
CA HIS A 165 -12.69 -19.72 -10.51
C HIS A 165 -13.08 -21.05 -11.18
N ASP A 166 -12.09 -21.86 -11.55
CA ASP A 166 -12.30 -23.16 -12.22
C ASP A 166 -13.26 -23.08 -13.41
N TYR A 167 -13.05 -22.07 -14.28
CA TYR A 167 -13.87 -21.79 -15.48
C TYR A 167 -15.34 -21.45 -15.20
N LYS A 168 -15.71 -21.16 -13.97
CA LYS A 168 -17.05 -20.72 -13.56
C LYS A 168 -17.00 -19.33 -12.98
N ASP A 169 -18.02 -18.56 -13.30
CA ASP A 169 -18.21 -17.25 -12.71
C ASP A 169 -19.01 -17.43 -11.41
N LEU A 170 -18.46 -16.90 -10.33
CA LEU A 170 -19.04 -16.91 -8.99
C LEU A 170 -19.34 -15.47 -8.58
N GLU A 171 -20.49 -15.26 -8.00
CA GLU A 171 -20.86 -14.00 -7.37
C GLU A 171 -20.61 -14.11 -5.85
N LEU A 172 -19.75 -13.24 -5.32
CA LEU A 172 -19.36 -13.21 -3.92
C LEU A 172 -19.93 -11.94 -3.29
N ASP A 173 -21.06 -12.10 -2.56
CA ASP A 173 -21.68 -10.99 -1.83
C ASP A 173 -20.85 -10.59 -0.63
N PHE A 174 -20.84 -9.29 -0.30
CA PHE A 174 -20.15 -8.75 0.86
C PHE A 174 -20.92 -7.63 1.56
N ASP A 175 -20.66 -7.48 2.86
CA ASP A 175 -20.94 -6.26 3.63
C ASP A 175 -19.76 -5.28 3.56
N TYR A 176 -18.53 -5.83 3.44
CA TYR A 176 -17.29 -5.06 3.27
C TYR A 176 -16.45 -5.70 2.16
N GLY A 177 -16.25 -4.98 1.07
CA GLY A 177 -15.45 -5.40 -0.08
C GLY A 177 -14.10 -4.67 -0.10
N PHE A 178 -13.00 -5.41 -0.25
CA PHE A 178 -11.65 -4.83 -0.34
C PHE A 178 -10.95 -5.24 -1.62
N VAL A 179 -10.31 -4.27 -2.28
CA VAL A 179 -9.46 -4.52 -3.45
C VAL A 179 -7.99 -4.24 -3.10
N CYS A 180 -7.19 -5.32 -3.15
CA CYS A 180 -5.78 -5.35 -2.74
C CYS A 180 -4.92 -5.88 -3.90
N LEU A 181 -5.08 -5.29 -5.10
CA LEU A 181 -4.50 -5.78 -6.36
C LEU A 181 -3.02 -5.43 -6.55
N GLY A 182 -2.42 -4.83 -5.56
CA GLY A 182 -1.04 -4.37 -5.55
C GLY A 182 -0.92 -2.86 -5.40
N MET A 183 0.32 -2.40 -5.50
CA MET A 183 0.67 -0.99 -5.40
C MET A 183 1.49 -0.58 -6.63
N GLN A 184 1.36 0.65 -7.05
CA GLN A 184 2.19 1.25 -8.10
C GLN A 184 2.82 2.54 -7.61
N SER A 185 4.00 2.86 -8.11
CA SER A 185 4.70 4.09 -7.76
C SER A 185 3.86 5.32 -8.09
N ALA A 186 3.82 6.29 -7.19
CA ALA A 186 3.14 7.57 -7.39
C ALA A 186 4.00 8.49 -8.28
N THR A 187 4.02 8.22 -9.58
CA THR A 187 4.96 8.83 -10.55
C THR A 187 4.47 10.05 -11.35
N PRO A 188 3.22 10.53 -11.28
CA PRO A 188 2.81 11.61 -12.18
C PRO A 188 3.68 12.87 -12.04
N SER A 189 4.10 13.24 -10.84
CA SER A 189 4.92 14.43 -10.57
C SER A 189 6.41 14.25 -10.85
N LEU A 190 6.92 13.01 -10.92
CA LEU A 190 8.37 12.78 -11.07
C LEU A 190 8.91 13.28 -12.42
N GLN A 191 8.18 13.04 -13.51
CA GLN A 191 8.61 13.47 -14.83
C GLN A 191 8.63 15.00 -14.94
N GLU A 192 7.69 15.67 -14.32
CA GLU A 192 7.64 17.13 -14.25
C GLU A 192 8.82 17.68 -13.45
N LEU A 193 9.13 17.10 -12.28
CA LEU A 193 10.31 17.45 -11.50
C LEU A 193 11.61 17.25 -12.29
N TYR A 194 11.79 16.12 -12.94
CA TYR A 194 12.97 15.88 -13.78
C TYR A 194 13.09 16.90 -14.90
N ASN A 195 12.02 17.11 -15.64
CA ASN A 195 12.03 18.03 -16.79
C ASN A 195 12.32 19.47 -16.36
N HIS A 196 11.86 19.86 -15.18
CA HIS A 196 12.06 21.21 -14.66
C HIS A 196 13.48 21.41 -14.14
N PHE A 197 13.94 20.56 -13.22
CA PHE A 197 15.17 20.75 -12.47
C PHE A 197 16.44 20.35 -13.24
N ILE A 198 16.34 19.45 -14.24
CA ILE A 198 17.52 19.02 -15.02
C ILE A 198 18.22 20.16 -15.75
N TYR A 199 17.47 21.16 -16.22
CA TYR A 199 18.01 22.33 -16.91
C TYR A 199 18.58 23.39 -15.96
N GLU A 200 18.25 23.30 -14.68
CA GLU A 200 18.77 24.19 -13.64
C GLU A 200 20.02 23.62 -12.95
N GLY A 201 20.46 22.43 -13.34
CA GLY A 201 21.61 21.76 -12.75
C GLY A 201 21.32 21.18 -11.37
N VAL A 202 20.03 21.04 -10.98
CA VAL A 202 19.60 20.43 -9.71
C VAL A 202 19.39 18.93 -9.94
N GLU A 203 20.02 18.10 -9.11
CA GLU A 203 19.85 16.65 -9.18
C GLU A 203 18.50 16.23 -8.59
N VAL A 204 17.78 15.35 -9.30
CA VAL A 204 16.51 14.77 -8.83
C VAL A 204 16.69 13.28 -8.58
N LEU A 205 16.61 12.88 -7.31
CA LEU A 205 16.69 11.48 -6.88
C LEU A 205 15.29 10.93 -6.61
N ASN A 206 15.05 9.69 -7.01
CA ASN A 206 13.78 8.99 -6.75
C ASN A 206 14.03 7.75 -5.90
N ILE A 207 13.42 7.66 -4.72
CA ILE A 207 13.69 6.61 -3.73
C ILE A 207 12.43 6.00 -3.14
N GLY A 208 12.57 4.82 -2.54
CA GLY A 208 11.48 4.10 -1.88
C GLY A 208 10.41 3.64 -2.88
N ASP A 209 9.18 3.61 -2.43
CA ASP A 209 8.04 3.13 -3.24
C ASP A 209 7.71 4.07 -4.40
N SER A 210 8.17 5.31 -4.39
CA SER A 210 8.06 6.19 -5.55
C SER A 210 8.98 5.78 -6.70
N ALA A 211 10.08 5.09 -6.42
CA ALA A 211 10.95 4.49 -7.43
C ALA A 211 10.45 3.09 -7.84
N GLN A 212 10.18 2.26 -6.86
CA GLN A 212 9.65 0.92 -7.03
C GLN A 212 8.97 0.45 -5.74
N THR A 213 7.74 -0.04 -5.86
CA THR A 213 6.99 -0.57 -4.71
C THR A 213 7.65 -1.83 -4.16
N ARG A 214 8.08 -1.75 -2.89
CA ARG A 214 8.81 -2.81 -2.19
C ARG A 214 8.48 -2.78 -0.69
N ARG A 215 9.37 -3.33 0.14
CA ARG A 215 9.22 -3.30 1.60
C ARG A 215 9.86 -2.04 2.18
N ILE A 216 9.44 -1.65 3.37
CA ILE A 216 9.95 -0.46 4.09
C ILE A 216 11.48 -0.48 4.23
N ILE A 217 12.09 -1.68 4.33
CA ILE A 217 13.54 -1.81 4.53
C ILE A 217 14.34 -1.29 3.33
N GLU A 218 13.84 -1.52 2.11
CA GLU A 218 14.48 -1.05 0.89
C GLU A 218 14.44 0.49 0.84
N GLY A 219 13.28 1.11 1.11
CA GLY A 219 13.16 2.58 1.14
C GLY A 219 14.02 3.23 2.22
N VAL A 220 14.10 2.62 3.41
CA VAL A 220 14.99 3.12 4.48
C VAL A 220 16.47 3.01 4.10
N LYS A 221 16.84 1.94 3.41
CA LYS A 221 18.20 1.76 2.91
C LYS A 221 18.55 2.82 1.88
N GLU A 222 17.69 3.03 0.89
CA GLU A 222 17.88 4.03 -0.15
C GLU A 222 17.97 5.44 0.45
N GLY A 223 17.09 5.80 1.41
CA GLY A 223 17.18 7.08 2.10
C GLY A 223 18.49 7.29 2.87
N ARG A 224 19.09 6.22 3.41
CA ARG A 224 20.41 6.28 4.04
C ARG A 224 21.53 6.42 3.00
N ASP A 225 21.40 5.72 1.90
CA ASP A 225 22.45 5.62 0.88
C ASP A 225 22.55 6.89 0.01
N ILE A 226 21.56 7.83 0.10
CA ILE A 226 21.63 9.15 -0.54
C ILE A 226 22.93 9.88 -0.17
N LEU A 227 23.27 9.92 1.13
CA LEU A 227 24.49 10.59 1.58
C LEU A 227 25.76 9.97 0.98
N VAL A 228 25.79 8.65 0.82
CA VAL A 228 26.91 7.93 0.20
C VAL A 228 27.01 8.24 -1.29
N ALA A 229 25.90 8.44 -1.98
CA ALA A 229 25.87 8.83 -3.38
C ALA A 229 26.42 10.26 -3.55
N LEU A 230 26.07 11.18 -2.67
CA LEU A 230 26.55 12.57 -2.67
C LEU A 230 28.04 12.67 -2.36
N GLU A 231 28.53 11.96 -1.34
CA GLU A 231 29.97 11.94 -0.99
C GLU A 231 30.85 11.43 -2.13
N ARG A 232 30.31 10.59 -3.03
CA ARG A 232 31.05 10.09 -4.19
C ARG A 232 31.14 11.09 -5.34
N GLN A 233 30.23 12.05 -5.42
CA GLN A 233 30.25 13.08 -6.46
C GLN A 233 31.22 14.21 -6.12
N ASP A 234 31.44 14.49 -4.85
CA ASP A 234 32.42 15.49 -4.40
C ASP A 234 33.89 15.05 -4.57
N PHE A 235 34.13 13.81 -5.01
CA PHE A 235 35.46 13.24 -5.27
C PHE A 235 35.82 13.08 -6.77
N ILE A 236 35.01 13.63 -7.70
CA ILE A 236 35.29 13.71 -9.11
C ILE A 236 35.50 15.18 -9.52
#